data_2c60a1e674d1382945ada85e935c660c
#
_entry.id   2c60a1e674d1382945ada85e935c660c
#
_cell.length_a   1.000
_cell.length_b   1.000
_cell.length_c   1.000
_cell.angle_alpha   90.00
_cell.angle_beta   90.00
_cell.angle_gamma   90.00
#
_symmetry.space_group_name_H-M   'P 1'
#
loop_
_entity.id
_entity.type
_entity.pdbx_description
1 polymer ?
#
loop_
_entity_poly.entity_id
_entity_poly.type
_entity_poly.pdbx_seq_one_letter_code
_entity_poly.pdbx_strand_id
1 'polypeptide(L)'
;MRSFKVLWCCLVLALVGCADVANYQANLQTWVGRSEQSLEASWGAPTSLTQNGQVRLLTYIRNDGTVVTGGYWGPRVQSLFCTTTFSIVNNVIVRAQFEGNECVSY
;
A
#
# COMPACT_ATOMS: atom_id res chain seq x y z
N MET A 1 7.01 27.40 -27.03
CA MET A 1 6.62 26.00 -27.22
C MET A 1 7.73 24.99 -26.92
N ARG A 2 8.96 25.23 -27.36
CA ARG A 2 10.06 24.31 -27.05
C ARG A 2 10.38 24.26 -25.56
N SER A 3 10.35 25.36 -24.86
CA SER A 3 10.56 25.43 -23.42
C SER A 3 9.45 24.71 -22.64
N PHE A 4 8.25 24.69 -23.16
CA PHE A 4 7.11 24.01 -22.55
C PHE A 4 7.30 22.48 -22.58
N LYS A 5 7.81 21.94 -23.69
CA LYS A 5 8.09 20.50 -23.81
C LYS A 5 9.20 20.04 -22.86
N VAL A 6 10.23 20.86 -22.69
CA VAL A 6 11.34 20.57 -21.77
C VAL A 6 10.84 20.58 -20.33
N LEU A 7 10.00 21.56 -19.97
CA LEU A 7 9.38 21.63 -18.65
C LEU A 7 8.51 20.40 -18.36
N TRP A 8 7.76 19.92 -19.35
CA TRP A 8 6.95 18.73 -19.21
C TRP A 8 7.79 17.50 -18.92
N CYS A 9 8.90 17.31 -19.63
CA CYS A 9 9.79 16.18 -19.40
C CYS A 9 10.40 16.21 -17.99
N CYS A 10 10.79 17.38 -17.51
CA CYS A 10 11.32 17.53 -16.15
C CYS A 10 10.28 17.19 -15.09
N LEU A 11 9.03 17.57 -15.33
CA LEU A 11 7.92 17.28 -14.42
C LEU A 11 7.64 15.77 -14.33
N VAL A 12 7.68 15.07 -15.46
CA VAL A 12 7.49 13.62 -15.51
C VAL A 12 8.63 12.90 -14.76
N LEU A 13 9.86 13.35 -14.91
CA LEU A 13 10.98 12.77 -14.20
C LEU A 13 10.90 12.98 -12.69
N ALA A 14 10.38 14.12 -12.24
CA ALA A 14 10.20 14.39 -10.81
C ALA A 14 9.16 13.48 -10.16
N LEU A 15 8.19 12.97 -10.93
CA LEU A 15 7.13 12.08 -10.42
C LEU A 15 7.56 10.61 -10.34
N VAL A 16 8.66 10.22 -10.99
CA VAL A 16 9.12 8.81 -10.99
C VAL A 16 9.45 8.32 -9.59
N GLY A 17 9.97 9.18 -8.69
CA GLY A 17 10.30 8.80 -7.33
C GLY A 17 9.11 8.39 -6.46
N CYS A 18 7.87 8.77 -6.83
CA CYS A 18 6.66 8.43 -6.09
C CYS A 18 5.85 7.31 -6.77
N ALA A 19 6.35 6.75 -7.89
CA ALA A 19 5.60 5.79 -8.70
C ALA A 19 5.26 4.50 -7.95
N ASP A 20 6.17 4.01 -7.10
CA ASP A 20 5.98 2.74 -6.40
C ASP A 20 4.80 2.81 -5.41
N VAL A 21 4.70 3.88 -4.64
CA VAL A 21 3.59 4.07 -3.71
C VAL A 21 2.29 4.33 -4.45
N ALA A 22 2.33 5.14 -5.51
CA ALA A 22 1.16 5.41 -6.34
C ALA A 22 0.66 4.14 -7.02
N ASN A 23 1.56 3.26 -7.48
CA ASN A 23 1.19 1.97 -8.06
C ASN A 23 0.54 1.05 -7.03
N TYR A 24 1.04 1.04 -5.80
CA TYR A 24 0.44 0.25 -4.74
C TYR A 24 -0.98 0.71 -4.45
N GLN A 25 -1.20 2.01 -4.33
CA GLN A 25 -2.53 2.56 -4.12
C GLN A 25 -3.46 2.25 -5.29
N ALA A 26 -3.00 2.37 -6.52
CA ALA A 26 -3.79 2.03 -7.70
C ALA A 26 -4.16 0.55 -7.70
N ASN A 27 -3.24 -0.34 -7.35
CA ASN A 27 -3.51 -1.77 -7.23
C ASN A 27 -4.57 -2.06 -6.18
N LEU A 28 -4.51 -1.41 -5.02
CA LEU A 28 -5.51 -1.59 -3.98
C LEU A 28 -6.89 -1.16 -4.45
N GLN A 29 -6.98 -0.07 -5.22
CA GLN A 29 -8.26 0.42 -5.72
C GLN A 29 -8.89 -0.56 -6.73
N THR A 30 -8.09 -1.38 -7.41
CA THR A 30 -8.64 -2.40 -8.31
C THR A 30 -9.40 -3.50 -7.56
N TRP A 31 -9.13 -3.66 -6.26
CA TRP A 31 -9.82 -4.65 -5.44
C TRP A 31 -11.19 -4.17 -4.96
N VAL A 32 -11.44 -2.86 -4.96
CA VAL A 32 -12.74 -2.31 -4.56
C VAL A 32 -13.81 -2.75 -5.55
N GLY A 33 -14.89 -3.32 -5.03
CA GLY A 33 -15.96 -3.90 -5.83
C GLY A 33 -15.80 -5.39 -6.10
N ARG A 34 -14.66 -5.98 -5.73
CA ARG A 34 -14.43 -7.43 -5.89
C ARG A 34 -14.84 -8.17 -4.62
N SER A 35 -14.96 -9.49 -4.75
CA SER A 35 -15.40 -10.31 -3.63
C SER A 35 -14.29 -10.57 -2.62
N GLU A 36 -14.69 -10.79 -1.37
CA GLU A 36 -13.77 -11.21 -0.30
C GLU A 36 -13.05 -12.51 -0.66
N GLN A 37 -13.75 -13.44 -1.30
CA GLN A 37 -13.16 -14.72 -1.71
C GLN A 37 -12.04 -14.52 -2.73
N SER A 38 -12.21 -13.61 -3.66
CA SER A 38 -11.17 -13.27 -4.64
C SER A 38 -9.93 -12.71 -3.94
N LEU A 39 -10.13 -11.89 -2.93
CA LEU A 39 -9.04 -11.31 -2.16
C LEU A 39 -8.27 -12.40 -1.40
N GLU A 40 -8.96 -13.27 -0.70
CA GLU A 40 -8.31 -14.34 0.05
C GLU A 40 -7.61 -15.33 -0.86
N ALA A 41 -8.15 -15.58 -2.04
CA ALA A 41 -7.49 -16.45 -3.02
C ALA A 41 -6.16 -15.85 -3.51
N SER A 42 -6.08 -14.53 -3.58
CA SER A 42 -4.88 -13.84 -4.08
C SER A 42 -3.91 -13.48 -2.96
N TRP A 43 -4.42 -13.00 -1.83
CA TRP A 43 -3.61 -12.50 -0.72
C TRP A 43 -3.41 -13.50 0.40
N GLY A 44 -4.20 -14.58 0.40
CA GLY A 44 -4.19 -15.55 1.48
C GLY A 44 -5.05 -15.12 2.66
N ALA A 45 -4.87 -15.81 3.78
CA ALA A 45 -5.60 -15.48 5.00
C ALA A 45 -5.12 -14.16 5.58
N PRO A 46 -6.03 -13.32 6.09
CA PRO A 46 -5.61 -12.05 6.69
C PRO A 46 -4.85 -12.28 8.00
N THR A 47 -4.00 -11.33 8.34
CA THR A 47 -3.28 -11.34 9.61
C THR A 47 -4.27 -11.21 10.78
N SER A 48 -5.27 -10.36 10.62
CA SER A 48 -6.34 -10.23 11.61
C SER A 48 -7.66 -9.92 10.94
N LEU A 49 -8.74 -10.31 11.60
CA LEU A 49 -10.10 -10.08 11.16
C LEU A 49 -10.84 -9.42 12.31
N THR A 50 -11.45 -8.27 12.03
CA THR A 50 -12.28 -7.55 12.98
C THR A 50 -13.63 -7.32 12.36
N GLN A 51 -14.70 -7.54 13.12
CA GLN A 51 -16.05 -7.26 12.66
C GLN A 51 -16.66 -6.17 13.53
N ASN A 52 -17.17 -5.13 12.88
CA ASN A 52 -17.81 -4.00 13.53
C ASN A 52 -19.15 -3.76 12.84
N GLY A 53 -20.22 -4.31 13.44
CA GLY A 53 -21.53 -4.28 12.80
C GLY A 53 -21.54 -5.09 11.53
N GLN A 54 -21.93 -4.45 10.43
CA GLN A 54 -21.99 -5.10 9.10
C GLN A 54 -20.68 -5.03 8.34
N VAL A 55 -19.68 -4.33 8.88
CA VAL A 55 -18.39 -4.14 8.22
C VAL A 55 -17.39 -5.13 8.79
N ARG A 56 -16.74 -5.88 7.90
CA ARG A 56 -15.61 -6.75 8.25
C ARG A 56 -14.34 -6.06 7.81
N LEU A 57 -13.37 -6.02 8.71
CA LEU A 57 -12.06 -5.43 8.41
C LEU A 57 -11.04 -6.57 8.33
N LEU A 58 -10.48 -6.76 7.14
CA LEU A 58 -9.40 -7.71 6.93
C LEU A 58 -8.08 -6.94 6.90
N THR A 59 -7.20 -7.25 7.83
CA THR A 59 -5.92 -6.57 7.96
C THR A 59 -4.79 -7.52 7.57
N TYR A 60 -3.97 -7.08 6.64
CA TYR A 60 -2.78 -7.79 6.18
C TYR A 60 -1.55 -7.00 6.59
N ILE A 61 -0.72 -7.61 7.43
CA ILE A 61 0.50 -6.98 7.91
C ILE A 61 1.68 -7.69 7.26
N ARG A 62 2.47 -6.93 6.50
CA ARG A 62 3.73 -7.40 5.95
C ARG A 62 4.86 -6.77 6.73
N ASN A 63 5.69 -7.60 7.31
CA ASN A 63 6.86 -7.16 8.07
C ASN A 63 8.10 -7.61 7.30
N ASP A 64 8.82 -6.65 6.74
CA ASP A 64 10.01 -6.89 5.93
C ASP A 64 11.30 -6.77 6.74
N GLY A 65 11.19 -6.84 8.06
CA GLY A 65 12.34 -6.83 8.95
C GLY A 65 12.71 -5.42 9.41
N THR A 66 13.96 -5.28 9.78
CA THR A 66 14.50 -4.00 10.28
C THR A 66 15.73 -3.63 9.47
N VAL A 67 15.90 -2.32 9.26
CA VAL A 67 17.14 -1.78 8.70
C VAL A 67 17.85 -0.95 9.77
N VAL A 68 19.17 -1.05 9.78
CA VAL A 68 20.02 -0.23 10.64
C VAL A 68 20.73 0.77 9.74
N THR A 69 20.46 2.05 9.95
CA THR A 69 21.15 3.11 9.21
C THR A 69 22.15 3.78 10.13
N GLY A 70 23.41 3.85 9.68
CA GLY A 70 24.44 4.59 10.38
C GLY A 70 24.32 6.08 10.08
N GLY A 71 24.42 6.91 11.11
CA GLY A 71 24.36 8.34 10.96
C GLY A 71 25.38 9.02 11.85
N TYR A 72 25.51 10.33 11.70
CA TYR A 72 26.41 11.15 12.50
C TYR A 72 26.13 11.00 14.01
N TRP A 73 24.86 10.78 14.37
CA TRP A 73 24.40 10.68 15.75
C TRP A 73 24.29 9.24 16.26
N GLY A 74 24.80 8.27 15.51
CA GLY A 74 24.77 6.87 15.85
C GLY A 74 23.81 6.04 14.99
N PRO A 75 23.73 4.72 15.24
CA PRO A 75 22.87 3.84 14.46
C PRO A 75 21.39 4.10 14.77
N ARG A 76 20.58 4.08 13.71
CA ARG A 76 19.11 4.12 13.83
C ARG A 76 18.55 2.81 13.34
N VAL A 77 17.61 2.24 14.11
CA VAL A 77 16.91 1.03 13.74
C VAL A 77 15.51 1.43 13.28
N GLN A 78 15.14 0.98 12.09
CA GLN A 78 13.83 1.25 11.52
C GLN A 78 13.18 -0.06 11.11
N SER A 79 11.94 -0.30 11.59
CA SER A 79 11.16 -1.44 11.16
C SER A 79 10.52 -1.15 9.82
N LEU A 80 10.60 -2.12 8.91
CA LEU A 80 9.98 -2.03 7.58
C LEU A 80 8.67 -2.80 7.62
N PHE A 81 7.56 -2.11 7.37
CA PHE A 81 6.25 -2.74 7.45
C PHE A 81 5.26 -2.10 6.48
N CYS A 82 4.25 -2.88 6.11
CA CYS A 82 3.08 -2.38 5.41
C CYS A 82 1.85 -3.05 5.99
N THR A 83 0.91 -2.24 6.47
CA THR A 83 -0.38 -2.68 6.96
C THR A 83 -1.46 -2.27 5.97
N THR A 84 -2.14 -3.25 5.39
CA THR A 84 -3.22 -3.01 4.43
C THR A 84 -4.52 -3.50 5.03
N THR A 85 -5.54 -2.65 5.01
CA THR A 85 -6.86 -2.96 5.56
C THR A 85 -7.92 -2.86 4.47
N PHE A 86 -8.68 -3.93 4.32
CA PHE A 86 -9.83 -3.98 3.41
C PHE A 86 -11.11 -3.98 4.23
N SER A 87 -12.02 -3.06 3.89
CA SER A 87 -13.35 -3.02 4.48
C SER A 87 -14.32 -3.77 3.59
N ILE A 88 -15.06 -4.72 4.18
CA ILE A 88 -15.93 -5.64 3.44
C ILE A 88 -17.34 -5.52 3.97
N VAL A 89 -18.29 -5.33 3.05
CA VAL A 89 -19.73 -5.31 3.35
C VAL A 89 -20.41 -6.26 2.36
N ASN A 90 -21.20 -7.19 2.88
CA ASN A 90 -21.91 -8.19 2.07
C ASN A 90 -20.96 -8.95 1.14
N ASN A 91 -19.81 -9.36 1.64
CA ASN A 91 -18.77 -10.10 0.91
C ASN A 91 -18.16 -9.32 -0.26
N VAL A 92 -18.32 -8.00 -0.30
CA VAL A 92 -17.76 -7.13 -1.32
C VAL A 92 -16.81 -6.13 -0.67
N ILE A 93 -15.66 -5.94 -1.27
CA ILE A 93 -14.68 -4.96 -0.82
C ILE A 93 -15.20 -3.57 -1.18
N VAL A 94 -15.43 -2.75 -0.17
CA VAL A 94 -15.93 -1.38 -0.36
C VAL A 94 -14.85 -0.33 -0.17
N ARG A 95 -13.75 -0.69 0.48
CA ARG A 95 -12.66 0.25 0.76
C ARG A 95 -11.36 -0.51 0.95
N ALA A 96 -10.27 0.09 0.50
CA ALA A 96 -8.91 -0.42 0.72
C ALA A 96 -8.02 0.72 1.16
N GLN A 97 -7.27 0.51 2.23
CA GLN A 97 -6.35 1.49 2.81
C GLN A 97 -5.03 0.82 3.16
N PHE A 98 -3.98 1.59 3.22
CA PHE A 98 -2.68 1.10 3.66
C PHE A 98 -1.96 2.13 4.51
N GLU A 99 -1.06 1.63 5.34
CA GLU A 99 -0.22 2.44 6.22
C GLU A 99 1.12 1.73 6.39
N GLY A 100 2.20 2.48 6.40
CA GLY A 100 3.53 1.94 6.61
C GLY A 100 4.57 2.57 5.71
N ASN A 101 5.82 2.15 5.89
CA ASN A 101 6.97 2.68 5.14
C ASN A 101 7.43 1.76 4.00
N GLU A 102 6.82 0.58 3.85
CA GLU A 102 7.16 -0.39 2.81
C GLU A 102 5.93 -0.81 2.00
N CYS A 103 4.95 0.08 1.83
CA CYS A 103 3.79 -0.16 1.00
C CYS A 103 4.14 0.17 -0.45
N VAL A 104 4.77 -0.79 -1.11
CA VAL A 104 5.21 -0.65 -2.49
C VAL A 104 4.74 -1.86 -3.29
N SER A 105 4.50 -1.64 -4.57
CA SER A 105 4.12 -2.68 -5.51
C SER A 105 5.39 -3.28 -6.11
N TYR A 106 5.47 -4.60 -6.09
CA TYR A 106 6.59 -5.32 -6.68
C TYR A 106 6.22 -5.88 -8.05
#